data_ae11bc2082dde9cd1fe12425e3e40872
#
_entry.id   ae11bc2082dde9cd1fe12425e3e40872
#
_cell.length_a   1.000
_cell.length_b   1.000
_cell.length_c   1.000
_cell.angle_alpha   90.00
_cell.angle_beta   90.00
_cell.angle_gamma   90.00
#
_symmetry.space_group_name_H-M   'P 1'
#
loop_
_entity.id
_entity.type
_entity.pdbx_description
1 polymer ?
#
loop_
_entity_poly.entity_id
_entity_poly.type
_entity_poly.pdbx_seq_one_letter_code
_entity_poly.pdbx_strand_id
1 'polypeptide(L)'
;MAFDLKEIVAARLGENYQLHERHINRTLVAAQRVIGFDKVYARAEGAYLYDMDDTPYLDFLSGYSVFNIGRNHPVVQKAIRDVLDLDLPNMVQMDCSLLSGLLAEAIIKRTPPHLDAIFFCNSGTEAMEGALKFARAATQRKRVISLESAFHGLSLGSLSLMGCESFTEGFGPLMEGFETRVALDDIESLERELAKRDVAAFVIEPVQGKGCKSPKTDFFQRAQELCKEHGTLFVCDEIQTGLGRTGRMFGFEHWNLEPDIITLAKSLSGGYVPCGAIVTRREIYQKTFSRMDRCVVHSTTFGRNNLAMACGLASLEVIDDEKLVENSARMGALLMERIDALRAKHSFIKEVRGKGLIIAIEFHEPTEFKLKMGWKLLHKVDKVLFAQMVVTQMLSKHRILSQVAGHAMDVVKILPPLIIGEREVEMFVNAFDDVLTECRKFPGPMWEIGQNFVRHALGSKKNAQASKVTA
;
A
#
# COMPACT_ATOMS: atom_id res chain seq x y z
N MET A 1 -20.57 36.45 -1.25
CA MET A 1 -21.04 35.30 -0.44
C MET A 1 -19.89 34.85 0.44
N ALA A 2 -20.12 34.61 1.73
CA ALA A 2 -19.13 33.99 2.59
C ALA A 2 -18.88 32.56 2.09
N PHE A 3 -17.63 32.08 2.24
CA PHE A 3 -17.29 30.71 1.88
C PHE A 3 -17.96 29.74 2.87
N ASP A 4 -18.87 28.89 2.37
CA ASP A 4 -19.49 27.79 3.13
C ASP A 4 -19.23 26.46 2.43
N LEU A 5 -18.34 25.66 3.03
CA LEU A 5 -17.95 24.36 2.47
C LEU A 5 -19.12 23.37 2.48
N LYS A 6 -19.99 23.41 3.49
CA LYS A 6 -21.13 22.50 3.60
C LYS A 6 -22.16 22.74 2.49
N GLU A 7 -22.47 24.00 2.21
CA GLU A 7 -23.34 24.39 1.10
C GLU A 7 -22.76 23.96 -0.25
N ILE A 8 -21.45 24.22 -0.46
CA ILE A 8 -20.76 23.84 -1.71
C ILE A 8 -20.82 22.32 -1.93
N VAL A 9 -20.51 21.54 -0.89
CA VAL A 9 -20.53 20.07 -1.00
C VAL A 9 -21.96 19.57 -1.22
N ALA A 10 -22.94 20.07 -0.48
CA ALA A 10 -24.35 19.67 -0.63
C ALA A 10 -24.91 19.97 -2.02
N ALA A 11 -24.55 21.12 -2.60
CA ALA A 11 -25.02 21.52 -3.92
C ALA A 11 -24.38 20.76 -5.08
N ARG A 12 -23.15 20.21 -4.88
CA ARG A 12 -22.35 19.65 -5.97
C ARG A 12 -21.94 18.19 -5.78
N LEU A 13 -22.41 17.55 -4.72
CA LEU A 13 -22.21 16.13 -4.53
C LEU A 13 -22.84 15.34 -5.69
N GLY A 14 -22.05 14.51 -6.35
CA GLY A 14 -22.45 13.81 -7.58
C GLY A 14 -21.73 14.30 -8.84
N GLU A 15 -21.15 15.50 -8.84
CA GLU A 15 -20.33 16.00 -9.96
C GLU A 15 -18.89 15.40 -9.98
N ASN A 16 -18.55 14.55 -9.03
CA ASN A 16 -17.19 14.01 -8.78
C ASN A 16 -16.51 13.57 -10.07
N TYR A 17 -17.12 12.64 -10.81
CA TYR A 17 -16.54 12.06 -12.02
C TYR A 17 -16.44 13.07 -13.17
N GLN A 18 -17.42 13.98 -13.31
CA GLN A 18 -17.39 15.03 -14.32
C GLN A 18 -16.24 16.01 -14.08
N LEU A 19 -16.03 16.43 -12.83
CA LEU A 19 -14.94 17.34 -12.45
C LEU A 19 -13.58 16.67 -12.63
N HIS A 20 -13.45 15.39 -12.22
CA HIS A 20 -12.22 14.62 -12.40
C HIS A 20 -11.91 14.38 -13.88
N GLU A 21 -12.90 14.04 -14.71
CA GLU A 21 -12.72 13.84 -16.15
C GLU A 21 -12.27 15.14 -16.85
N ARG A 22 -12.79 16.28 -16.40
CA ARG A 22 -12.49 17.58 -17.00
C ARG A 22 -11.15 18.16 -16.55
N HIS A 23 -10.79 18.02 -15.26
CA HIS A 23 -9.74 18.81 -14.64
C HIS A 23 -8.59 17.99 -14.01
N ILE A 24 -8.73 16.67 -13.81
CA ILE A 24 -7.75 15.86 -13.10
C ILE A 24 -7.21 14.74 -13.99
N ASN A 25 -7.95 13.64 -14.14
CA ASN A 25 -7.46 12.48 -14.89
C ASN A 25 -8.60 11.77 -15.65
N ARG A 26 -8.80 12.16 -16.88
CA ARG A 26 -9.82 11.58 -17.77
C ARG A 26 -9.65 10.07 -17.97
N THR A 27 -8.39 9.61 -18.10
CA THR A 27 -8.11 8.20 -18.33
C THR A 27 -8.46 7.34 -17.12
N LEU A 28 -8.18 7.84 -15.90
CA LEU A 28 -8.58 7.17 -14.66
C LEU A 28 -10.12 7.05 -14.56
N VAL A 29 -10.85 8.11 -14.86
CA VAL A 29 -12.33 8.09 -14.85
C VAL A 29 -12.86 7.06 -15.85
N ALA A 30 -12.31 7.03 -17.06
CA ALA A 30 -12.70 6.03 -18.07
C ALA A 30 -12.42 4.59 -17.58
N ALA A 31 -11.27 4.35 -16.96
CA ALA A 31 -10.93 3.04 -16.38
C ALA A 31 -11.90 2.65 -15.27
N GLN A 32 -12.21 3.56 -14.35
CA GLN A 32 -13.15 3.29 -13.25
C GLN A 32 -14.57 2.95 -13.76
N ARG A 33 -15.06 3.63 -14.79
CA ARG A 33 -16.33 3.29 -15.44
C ARG A 33 -16.32 1.89 -16.06
N VAL A 34 -15.24 1.53 -16.74
CA VAL A 34 -15.10 0.20 -17.35
C VAL A 34 -15.15 -0.93 -16.31
N ILE A 35 -14.53 -0.74 -15.16
CA ILE A 35 -14.47 -1.75 -14.08
C ILE A 35 -15.62 -1.60 -13.07
N GLY A 36 -16.55 -0.65 -13.27
CA GLY A 36 -17.71 -0.44 -12.40
C GLY A 36 -17.40 0.17 -11.03
N PHE A 37 -16.28 0.89 -10.90
CA PHE A 37 -15.83 1.55 -9.68
C PHE A 37 -16.24 3.04 -9.62
N ASP A 38 -17.06 3.50 -10.56
CA ASP A 38 -17.54 4.88 -10.67
C ASP A 38 -18.71 5.17 -9.72
N LYS A 39 -18.59 4.77 -8.46
CA LYS A 39 -19.56 5.04 -7.41
C LYS A 39 -19.26 6.34 -6.69
N VAL A 40 -20.29 7.13 -6.39
CA VAL A 40 -20.18 8.32 -5.55
C VAL A 40 -20.51 7.93 -4.12
N TYR A 41 -19.51 8.00 -3.26
CA TYR A 41 -19.69 7.77 -1.83
C TYR A 41 -19.91 9.11 -1.13
N ALA A 42 -21.00 9.23 -0.38
CA ALA A 42 -21.39 10.45 0.32
C ALA A 42 -20.81 10.53 1.74
N ARG A 43 -20.65 9.38 2.40
CA ARG A 43 -20.07 9.28 3.76
C ARG A 43 -19.32 7.96 3.96
N ALA A 44 -18.58 7.88 5.06
CA ALA A 44 -17.89 6.65 5.45
C ALA A 44 -17.82 6.56 6.97
N GLU A 45 -17.83 5.33 7.51
CA GLU A 45 -17.71 5.06 8.95
C GLU A 45 -17.15 3.65 9.18
N GLY A 46 -16.14 3.54 10.00
CA GLY A 46 -15.53 2.26 10.34
C GLY A 46 -15.02 1.51 9.09
N ALA A 47 -15.55 0.31 8.88
CA ALA A 47 -15.22 -0.53 7.73
C ALA A 47 -16.17 -0.32 6.51
N TYR A 48 -17.00 0.71 6.51
CA TYR A 48 -18.03 0.90 5.49
C TYR A 48 -17.92 2.27 4.82
N LEU A 49 -18.23 2.27 3.52
CA LEU A 49 -18.55 3.43 2.69
C LEU A 49 -20.04 3.43 2.40
N TYR A 50 -20.63 4.60 2.23
CA TYR A 50 -22.05 4.74 1.92
C TYR A 50 -22.21 5.63 0.70
N ASP A 51 -23.02 5.19 -0.27
CA ASP A 51 -23.31 5.99 -1.46
C ASP A 51 -24.38 7.08 -1.16
N MET A 52 -24.86 7.74 -2.20
CA MET A 52 -25.84 8.82 -2.07
C MET A 52 -27.22 8.34 -1.59
N ASP A 53 -27.53 7.06 -1.73
CA ASP A 53 -28.77 6.42 -1.27
C ASP A 53 -28.59 5.75 0.10
N ASP A 54 -27.50 6.08 0.81
CA ASP A 54 -27.07 5.50 2.10
C ASP A 54 -26.87 3.98 2.06
N THR A 55 -26.59 3.44 0.88
CA THR A 55 -26.30 2.03 0.69
C THR A 55 -24.89 1.70 1.20
N PRO A 56 -24.73 0.71 2.11
CA PRO A 56 -23.42 0.36 2.64
C PRO A 56 -22.60 -0.47 1.67
N TYR A 57 -21.31 -0.15 1.58
CA TYR A 57 -20.26 -0.90 0.87
C TYR A 57 -19.16 -1.28 1.85
N LEU A 58 -18.89 -2.56 1.99
CA LEU A 58 -17.84 -3.07 2.87
C LEU A 58 -16.46 -2.82 2.25
N ASP A 59 -15.57 -2.15 2.98
CA ASP A 59 -14.27 -1.70 2.49
C ASP A 59 -13.17 -2.74 2.78
N PHE A 60 -12.89 -3.63 1.84
CA PHE A 60 -11.75 -4.55 1.86
C PHE A 60 -10.54 -4.04 1.06
N LEU A 61 -10.51 -2.72 0.76
CA LEU A 61 -9.41 -2.00 0.13
C LEU A 61 -8.69 -1.06 1.11
N SER A 62 -9.42 -0.44 2.02
CA SER A 62 -9.00 0.52 3.05
C SER A 62 -7.94 1.53 2.58
N GLY A 63 -8.11 2.06 1.34
CA GLY A 63 -7.16 3.02 0.77
C GLY A 63 -5.73 2.49 0.64
N TYR A 64 -5.55 1.22 0.36
CA TYR A 64 -4.24 0.54 0.30
C TYR A 64 -3.50 0.47 1.65
N SER A 65 -4.22 0.18 2.75
CA SER A 65 -3.72 0.19 4.13
C SER A 65 -3.55 1.60 4.73
N VAL A 66 -4.36 2.55 4.30
CA VAL A 66 -4.41 3.90 4.88
C VAL A 66 -5.35 3.94 6.08
N PHE A 67 -6.50 3.28 5.99
CA PHE A 67 -7.55 3.30 7.00
C PHE A 67 -7.49 2.08 7.92
N ASN A 68 -6.33 1.81 8.53
CA ASN A 68 -6.16 0.68 9.44
C ASN A 68 -7.15 0.75 10.62
N ILE A 69 -7.33 1.91 11.21
CA ILE A 69 -8.25 2.15 12.34
C ILE A 69 -9.72 2.36 11.89
N GLY A 70 -10.03 2.08 10.62
CA GLY A 70 -11.33 2.41 10.03
C GLY A 70 -11.43 3.87 9.58
N ARG A 71 -12.56 4.19 8.95
CA ARG A 71 -12.83 5.53 8.42
C ARG A 71 -13.50 6.39 9.47
N ASN A 72 -13.12 7.66 9.50
CA ASN A 72 -13.74 8.70 10.33
C ASN A 72 -13.75 8.35 11.83
N HIS A 73 -12.63 7.79 12.33
CA HIS A 73 -12.51 7.39 13.73
C HIS A 73 -12.69 8.59 14.67
N PRO A 74 -13.59 8.50 15.68
CA PRO A 74 -13.97 9.65 16.51
C PRO A 74 -12.82 10.23 17.33
N VAL A 75 -11.87 9.42 17.78
CA VAL A 75 -10.68 9.86 18.52
C VAL A 75 -9.79 10.76 17.65
N VAL A 76 -9.55 10.38 16.39
CA VAL A 76 -8.75 11.21 15.47
C VAL A 76 -9.49 12.49 15.08
N GLN A 77 -10.82 12.42 14.86
CA GLN A 77 -11.64 13.61 14.61
C GLN A 77 -11.59 14.58 15.79
N LYS A 78 -11.64 14.06 17.02
CA LYS A 78 -11.50 14.88 18.22
C LYS A 78 -10.13 15.54 18.28
N ALA A 79 -9.05 14.80 18.04
CA ALA A 79 -7.68 15.36 18.03
C ALA A 79 -7.50 16.49 16.99
N ILE A 80 -8.13 16.38 15.83
CA ILE A 80 -8.14 17.45 14.80
C ILE A 80 -8.85 18.70 15.35
N ARG A 81 -10.03 18.57 15.96
CA ARG A 81 -10.74 19.71 16.55
C ARG A 81 -9.94 20.34 17.68
N ASP A 82 -9.36 19.53 18.57
CA ASP A 82 -8.53 20.02 19.67
C ASP A 82 -7.32 20.85 19.18
N VAL A 83 -6.67 20.42 18.07
CA VAL A 83 -5.56 21.21 17.47
C VAL A 83 -6.03 22.56 16.96
N LEU A 84 -7.24 22.63 16.38
CA LEU A 84 -7.80 23.89 15.89
C LEU A 84 -8.19 24.80 17.06
N ASP A 85 -8.77 24.24 18.12
CA ASP A 85 -9.23 24.98 19.31
C ASP A 85 -8.06 25.46 20.19
N LEU A 86 -6.88 24.83 20.10
CA LEU A 86 -5.68 25.21 20.84
C LEU A 86 -4.91 26.39 20.26
N ASP A 87 -5.28 26.87 19.06
CA ASP A 87 -4.63 28.00 18.37
C ASP A 87 -3.09 27.90 18.33
N LEU A 88 -2.55 26.69 18.17
CA LEU A 88 -1.10 26.47 18.15
C LEU A 88 -0.42 27.22 17.00
N PRO A 89 0.80 27.78 17.20
CA PRO A 89 1.47 28.62 16.19
C PRO A 89 1.78 27.94 14.88
N ASN A 90 1.92 26.60 14.85
CA ASN A 90 2.14 25.78 13.67
C ASN A 90 3.23 26.34 12.71
N MET A 91 4.38 26.68 13.26
CA MET A 91 5.50 27.33 12.52
C MET A 91 6.23 26.40 11.53
N VAL A 92 5.83 25.18 11.44
CA VAL A 92 6.26 24.10 10.53
C VAL A 92 7.77 23.79 10.54
N GLN A 93 8.66 24.67 10.12
CA GLN A 93 10.11 24.40 10.04
C GLN A 93 10.96 25.12 11.09
N MET A 94 10.59 26.33 11.47
CA MET A 94 11.39 27.19 12.36
C MET A 94 11.00 27.03 13.84
N ASP A 95 10.49 25.83 14.17
CA ASP A 95 9.99 25.48 15.49
C ASP A 95 10.38 24.04 15.86
N CYS A 96 10.47 23.79 17.16
CA CYS A 96 10.53 22.45 17.74
C CYS A 96 9.13 22.12 18.34
N SER A 97 8.16 21.86 17.46
CA SER A 97 6.77 21.59 17.86
C SER A 97 6.69 20.47 18.89
N LEU A 98 5.98 20.73 20.00
CA LEU A 98 5.76 19.73 21.05
C LEU A 98 5.09 18.46 20.48
N LEU A 99 4.07 18.62 19.63
CA LEU A 99 3.35 17.48 19.06
C LEU A 99 4.25 16.58 18.20
N SER A 100 5.22 17.16 17.48
CA SER A 100 6.19 16.36 16.73
C SER A 100 7.13 15.57 17.64
N GLY A 101 7.54 16.16 18.77
CA GLY A 101 8.32 15.48 19.80
C GLY A 101 7.56 14.32 20.44
N LEU A 102 6.29 14.56 20.80
CA LEU A 102 5.41 13.52 21.38
C LEU A 102 5.15 12.37 20.42
N LEU A 103 4.86 12.65 19.14
CA LEU A 103 4.68 11.59 18.14
C LEU A 103 5.99 10.81 17.91
N ALA A 104 7.14 11.50 17.87
CA ALA A 104 8.43 10.84 17.77
C ALA A 104 8.66 9.88 18.96
N GLU A 105 8.42 10.33 20.18
CA GLU A 105 8.52 9.50 21.37
C GLU A 105 7.57 8.29 21.32
N ALA A 106 6.32 8.51 20.91
CA ALA A 106 5.33 7.46 20.80
C ALA A 106 5.71 6.37 19.78
N ILE A 107 6.29 6.76 18.63
CA ILE A 107 6.76 5.80 17.62
C ILE A 107 8.00 5.06 18.15
N ILE A 108 9.00 5.78 18.68
CA ILE A 108 10.25 5.17 19.18
C ILE A 108 9.98 4.17 20.31
N LYS A 109 9.02 4.43 21.19
CA LYS A 109 8.60 3.46 22.23
C LYS A 109 8.08 2.13 21.68
N ARG A 110 7.64 2.10 20.42
CA ARG A 110 7.12 0.91 19.75
C ARG A 110 8.11 0.26 18.79
N THR A 111 9.25 0.89 18.56
CA THR A 111 10.33 0.33 17.72
C THR A 111 11.40 -0.35 18.57
N PRO A 112 12.25 -1.20 17.97
CA PRO A 112 13.43 -1.75 18.65
C PRO A 112 14.34 -0.62 19.17
N PRO A 113 15.00 -0.80 20.34
CA PRO A 113 15.75 0.28 21.01
C PRO A 113 16.86 0.93 20.19
N HIS A 114 17.39 0.25 19.18
CA HIS A 114 18.43 0.79 18.30
C HIS A 114 17.87 1.80 17.25
N LEU A 115 16.57 1.81 17.01
CA LEU A 115 15.91 2.78 16.15
C LEU A 115 15.42 3.96 17.00
N ASP A 116 16.28 4.92 17.26
CA ASP A 116 16.13 5.96 18.28
C ASP A 116 16.13 7.40 17.73
N ALA A 117 16.06 7.56 16.41
CA ALA A 117 15.95 8.85 15.73
C ALA A 117 14.88 8.81 14.64
N ILE A 118 14.15 9.92 14.49
CA ILE A 118 13.05 10.02 13.53
C ILE A 118 13.12 11.31 12.73
N PHE A 119 12.73 11.23 11.46
CA PHE A 119 12.48 12.36 10.58
C PHE A 119 11.08 12.26 10.01
N PHE A 120 10.26 13.30 10.16
CA PHE A 120 8.91 13.37 9.61
C PHE A 120 8.87 14.02 8.23
N CYS A 121 8.01 13.49 7.37
CA CYS A 121 7.71 13.98 6.03
C CYS A 121 6.20 13.84 5.74
N ASN A 122 5.78 14.03 4.48
CA ASN A 122 4.35 14.09 4.16
C ASN A 122 3.82 12.84 3.43
N SER A 123 4.70 11.96 2.99
CA SER A 123 4.30 10.81 2.18
C SER A 123 5.30 9.66 2.28
N GLY A 124 4.86 8.46 1.86
CA GLY A 124 5.73 7.29 1.79
C GLY A 124 6.89 7.46 0.80
N THR A 125 6.63 8.08 -0.35
CA THR A 125 7.68 8.32 -1.34
C THR A 125 8.75 9.29 -0.80
N GLU A 126 8.35 10.34 -0.06
CA GLU A 126 9.31 11.24 0.63
C GLU A 126 10.09 10.50 1.72
N ALA A 127 9.45 9.60 2.47
CA ALA A 127 10.14 8.77 3.46
C ALA A 127 11.20 7.89 2.79
N MET A 128 10.88 7.26 1.66
CA MET A 128 11.86 6.48 0.88
C MET A 128 12.99 7.34 0.34
N GLU A 129 12.70 8.50 -0.27
CA GLU A 129 13.74 9.45 -0.73
C GLU A 129 14.71 9.84 0.40
N GLY A 130 14.15 10.10 1.59
CA GLY A 130 14.96 10.42 2.77
C GLY A 130 15.80 9.24 3.25
N ALA A 131 15.22 8.03 3.32
CA ALA A 131 15.93 6.81 3.70
C ALA A 131 17.13 6.53 2.77
N LEU A 132 16.94 6.71 1.44
CA LEU A 132 18.01 6.57 0.45
C LEU A 132 19.12 7.60 0.66
N LYS A 133 18.75 8.87 0.94
CA LYS A 133 19.72 9.95 1.23
C LYS A 133 20.49 9.64 2.52
N PHE A 134 19.82 9.18 3.56
CA PHE A 134 20.45 8.83 4.84
C PHE A 134 21.39 7.65 4.68
N ALA A 135 20.99 6.62 3.96
CA ALA A 135 21.85 5.48 3.67
C ALA A 135 23.11 5.88 2.90
N ARG A 136 22.98 6.71 1.86
CA ARG A 136 24.11 7.23 1.10
C ARG A 136 25.03 8.11 1.95
N ALA A 137 24.46 8.99 2.78
CA ALA A 137 25.22 9.86 3.67
C ALA A 137 26.00 9.06 4.74
N ALA A 138 25.41 8.00 5.28
CA ALA A 138 26.01 7.18 6.31
C ALA A 138 27.13 6.28 5.76
N THR A 139 26.90 5.65 4.60
CA THR A 139 27.83 4.67 4.02
C THR A 139 28.86 5.29 3.06
N GLN A 140 28.63 6.49 2.55
CA GLN A 140 29.36 7.13 1.46
C GLN A 140 29.36 6.32 0.16
N ARG A 141 28.38 5.42 -0.01
CA ARG A 141 28.20 4.56 -1.17
C ARG A 141 27.02 5.06 -2.01
N LYS A 142 26.92 4.64 -3.26
CA LYS A 142 25.94 5.18 -4.21
C LYS A 142 24.83 4.19 -4.57
N ARG A 143 25.20 2.92 -4.75
CA ARG A 143 24.31 1.89 -5.26
C ARG A 143 23.30 1.45 -4.21
N VAL A 144 22.09 1.12 -4.66
CA VAL A 144 21.02 0.58 -3.83
C VAL A 144 20.46 -0.66 -4.52
N ILE A 145 20.15 -1.68 -3.75
CA ILE A 145 19.53 -2.91 -4.21
C ILE A 145 18.09 -2.96 -3.70
N SER A 146 17.14 -3.37 -4.54
CA SER A 146 15.76 -3.68 -4.17
C SER A 146 15.37 -5.08 -4.63
N LEU A 147 14.17 -5.52 -4.25
CA LEU A 147 13.62 -6.78 -4.72
C LEU A 147 12.88 -6.60 -6.06
N GLU A 148 12.84 -7.66 -6.87
CA GLU A 148 11.93 -7.72 -8.00
C GLU A 148 10.48 -7.54 -7.54
N SER A 149 9.66 -6.93 -8.38
CA SER A 149 8.25 -6.62 -8.08
C SER A 149 8.02 -5.67 -6.90
N ALA A 150 9.05 -4.99 -6.37
CA ALA A 150 8.93 -4.01 -5.30
C ALA A 150 8.12 -2.78 -5.70
N PHE A 151 7.51 -2.13 -4.69
CA PHE A 151 6.83 -0.85 -4.82
C PHE A 151 7.22 0.09 -3.67
N HIS A 152 8.08 1.08 -3.96
CA HIS A 152 8.63 1.99 -2.95
C HIS A 152 8.20 3.46 -3.11
N GLY A 153 7.36 3.76 -4.09
CA GLY A 153 6.89 5.12 -4.37
C GLY A 153 7.13 5.56 -5.81
N LEU A 154 6.70 6.77 -6.15
CA LEU A 154 6.66 7.27 -7.53
C LEU A 154 7.41 8.60 -7.75
N SER A 155 8.15 9.12 -6.76
CA SER A 155 9.18 10.14 -7.00
C SER A 155 10.42 9.51 -7.63
N LEU A 156 11.25 10.25 -8.34
CA LEU A 156 12.29 9.69 -9.20
C LEU A 156 13.26 8.74 -8.49
N GLY A 157 13.67 9.03 -7.25
CA GLY A 157 14.55 8.14 -6.50
C GLY A 157 13.86 6.84 -6.10
N SER A 158 12.67 6.92 -5.51
CA SER A 158 11.89 5.74 -5.14
C SER A 158 11.38 4.97 -6.38
N LEU A 159 11.05 5.69 -7.48
CA LEU A 159 10.69 5.10 -8.77
C LEU A 159 11.84 4.27 -9.36
N SER A 160 13.09 4.68 -9.12
CA SER A 160 14.29 3.94 -9.57
C SER A 160 14.43 2.57 -8.91
N LEU A 161 13.80 2.34 -7.75
CA LEU A 161 13.74 1.04 -7.06
C LEU A 161 12.61 0.13 -7.55
N MET A 162 11.72 0.65 -8.40
CA MET A 162 10.53 -0.09 -8.84
C MET A 162 10.88 -1.32 -9.68
N GLY A 163 10.30 -2.46 -9.32
CA GLY A 163 10.46 -3.71 -10.05
C GLY A 163 9.48 -3.91 -11.22
N CYS A 164 8.71 -2.88 -11.61
CA CYS A 164 7.66 -2.98 -12.62
C CYS A 164 7.80 -1.90 -13.69
N GLU A 165 8.11 -2.30 -14.92
CA GLU A 165 8.35 -1.42 -16.05
C GLU A 165 7.16 -0.47 -16.37
N SER A 166 5.93 -0.92 -16.15
CA SER A 166 4.75 -0.10 -16.40
C SER A 166 4.67 1.20 -15.58
N PHE A 167 5.45 1.30 -14.48
CA PHE A 167 5.56 2.53 -13.71
C PHE A 167 6.74 3.41 -14.11
N THR A 168 7.75 2.84 -14.77
CA THR A 168 8.99 3.55 -15.14
C THR A 168 9.01 4.01 -16.56
N GLU A 169 8.16 3.41 -17.44
CA GLU A 169 8.06 3.76 -18.86
C GLU A 169 7.76 5.26 -19.05
N GLY A 170 8.59 5.94 -19.81
CA GLY A 170 8.42 7.36 -20.15
C GLY A 170 8.97 8.35 -19.12
N PHE A 171 9.49 7.88 -17.96
CA PHE A 171 10.02 8.75 -16.90
C PHE A 171 11.56 8.73 -16.78
N GLY A 172 12.25 8.08 -17.73
CA GLY A 172 13.72 8.03 -17.74
C GLY A 172 14.38 9.32 -18.25
N PRO A 173 15.68 9.51 -17.99
CA PRO A 173 16.53 8.57 -17.27
C PRO A 173 16.23 8.55 -15.77
N LEU A 174 16.21 7.34 -15.18
CA LEU A 174 16.10 7.15 -13.74
C LEU A 174 17.48 7.36 -13.08
N MET A 175 17.52 7.29 -11.74
CA MET A 175 18.76 7.52 -11.00
C MET A 175 19.77 6.41 -11.27
N GLU A 176 20.95 6.79 -11.73
CA GLU A 176 22.09 5.89 -11.96
C GLU A 176 22.48 5.15 -10.66
N GLY A 177 22.81 3.87 -10.80
CA GLY A 177 23.19 3.00 -9.66
C GLY A 177 22.01 2.36 -8.90
N PHE A 178 20.77 2.49 -9.39
CA PHE A 178 19.56 1.91 -8.79
C PHE A 178 18.99 0.72 -9.58
N GLU A 179 19.68 0.23 -10.54
CA GLU A 179 19.15 -0.78 -11.47
C GLU A 179 19.24 -2.21 -10.95
N THR A 180 20.00 -2.44 -9.86
CA THR A 180 20.18 -3.80 -9.33
C THR A 180 18.96 -4.25 -8.54
N ARG A 181 18.31 -5.28 -9.05
CA ARG A 181 17.20 -5.98 -8.40
C ARG A 181 17.55 -7.44 -8.23
N VAL A 182 17.11 -7.99 -7.10
CA VAL A 182 17.33 -9.39 -6.77
C VAL A 182 15.96 -10.07 -6.63
N ALA A 183 15.83 -11.29 -7.11
CA ALA A 183 14.61 -12.06 -6.90
C ALA A 183 14.44 -12.41 -5.41
N LEU A 184 13.21 -12.49 -4.95
CA LEU A 184 12.91 -12.98 -3.60
C LEU A 184 13.38 -14.43 -3.47
N ASP A 185 14.02 -14.78 -2.36
CA ASP A 185 14.66 -16.08 -2.08
C ASP A 185 15.94 -16.38 -2.89
N ASP A 186 16.48 -15.45 -3.69
CA ASP A 186 17.77 -15.60 -4.38
C ASP A 186 18.93 -14.96 -3.58
N ILE A 187 19.36 -15.67 -2.54
CA ILE A 187 20.42 -15.20 -1.63
C ILE A 187 21.79 -15.13 -2.32
N GLU A 188 22.07 -16.03 -3.27
CA GLU A 188 23.35 -16.07 -3.98
C GLU A 188 23.55 -14.84 -4.87
N SER A 189 22.48 -14.39 -5.54
CA SER A 189 22.54 -13.15 -6.32
C SER A 189 22.75 -11.93 -5.43
N LEU A 190 22.08 -11.88 -4.26
CA LEU A 190 22.27 -10.79 -3.31
C LEU A 190 23.73 -10.76 -2.79
N GLU A 191 24.30 -11.91 -2.39
CA GLU A 191 25.66 -12.01 -1.91
C GLU A 191 26.68 -11.54 -2.95
N ARG A 192 26.55 -11.96 -4.22
CA ARG A 192 27.40 -11.50 -5.33
C ARG A 192 27.37 -9.98 -5.50
N GLU A 193 26.19 -9.38 -5.33
CA GLU A 193 26.03 -7.93 -5.47
C GLU A 193 26.61 -7.17 -4.27
N LEU A 194 26.41 -7.65 -3.05
CA LEU A 194 26.94 -7.06 -1.82
C LEU A 194 28.47 -7.18 -1.72
N ALA A 195 29.06 -8.27 -2.24
CA ALA A 195 30.50 -8.50 -2.26
C ALA A 195 31.29 -7.40 -3.00
N LYS A 196 30.64 -6.62 -3.88
CA LYS A 196 31.25 -5.45 -4.55
C LYS A 196 31.52 -4.29 -3.60
N ARG A 197 30.93 -4.28 -2.39
CA ARG A 197 31.13 -3.30 -1.29
C ARG A 197 30.82 -1.84 -1.68
N ASP A 198 30.00 -1.61 -2.67
CA ASP A 198 29.58 -0.29 -3.17
C ASP A 198 28.10 0.02 -2.91
N VAL A 199 27.39 -0.90 -2.25
CA VAL A 199 25.96 -0.80 -1.95
C VAL A 199 25.73 -0.01 -0.67
N ALA A 200 24.95 1.07 -0.76
CA ALA A 200 24.54 1.89 0.38
C ALA A 200 23.42 1.24 1.20
N ALA A 201 22.43 0.67 0.51
CA ALA A 201 21.29 0.04 1.14
C ALA A 201 20.76 -1.14 0.33
N PHE A 202 20.22 -2.14 1.03
CA PHE A 202 19.30 -3.13 0.51
C PHE A 202 17.92 -2.84 1.08
N VAL A 203 16.93 -2.63 0.19
CA VAL A 203 15.58 -2.18 0.53
C VAL A 203 14.58 -3.30 0.29
N ILE A 204 13.77 -3.61 1.30
CA ILE A 204 12.72 -4.61 1.22
C ILE A 204 11.37 -4.08 1.70
N GLU A 205 10.29 -4.68 1.21
CA GLU A 205 8.99 -4.68 1.86
C GLU A 205 8.85 -6.02 2.60
N PRO A 206 8.56 -6.09 3.91
CA PRO A 206 8.39 -7.37 4.61
C PRO A 206 7.33 -8.28 3.99
N VAL A 207 6.23 -7.68 3.52
CA VAL A 207 5.27 -8.30 2.60
C VAL A 207 5.12 -7.38 1.41
N GLN A 208 5.50 -7.84 0.23
CA GLN A 208 5.47 -7.01 -0.97
C GLN A 208 4.06 -6.48 -1.25
N GLY A 209 3.94 -5.19 -1.45
CA GLY A 209 2.68 -4.53 -1.81
C GLY A 209 2.07 -5.09 -3.10
N LYS A 210 2.90 -5.55 -4.02
CA LYS A 210 2.52 -6.26 -5.24
C LYS A 210 2.47 -7.78 -4.98
N GLY A 211 1.27 -8.35 -5.01
CA GLY A 211 1.07 -9.79 -4.89
C GLY A 211 1.19 -10.39 -3.49
N CYS A 212 1.42 -9.59 -2.44
CA CYS A 212 1.56 -10.01 -1.04
C CYS A 212 2.56 -11.17 -0.85
N LYS A 213 3.71 -11.09 -1.53
CA LYS A 213 4.77 -12.08 -1.41
C LYS A 213 5.66 -11.76 -0.21
N SER A 214 6.09 -12.81 0.49
CA SER A 214 7.13 -12.81 1.50
C SER A 214 8.04 -14.02 1.29
N PRO A 215 9.27 -14.05 1.83
CA PRO A 215 10.17 -15.17 1.62
C PRO A 215 9.59 -16.48 2.18
N LYS A 216 9.91 -17.58 1.51
CA LYS A 216 9.58 -18.95 1.92
C LYS A 216 10.71 -19.62 2.71
N THR A 217 11.88 -18.99 2.71
CA THR A 217 13.10 -19.43 3.38
C THR A 217 13.50 -18.41 4.46
N ASP A 218 14.69 -18.56 5.02
CA ASP A 218 15.34 -17.60 5.90
C ASP A 218 16.03 -16.43 5.16
N PHE A 219 15.60 -16.16 3.94
CA PHE A 219 16.21 -15.16 3.04
C PHE A 219 16.43 -13.80 3.71
N PHE A 220 15.44 -13.27 4.45
CA PHE A 220 15.57 -11.96 5.08
C PHE A 220 16.61 -11.95 6.20
N GLN A 221 16.65 -13.00 7.03
CA GLN A 221 17.65 -13.13 8.08
C GLN A 221 19.06 -13.19 7.47
N ARG A 222 19.24 -14.05 6.46
CA ARG A 222 20.52 -14.18 5.77
C ARG A 222 20.91 -12.91 5.02
N ALA A 223 19.96 -12.25 4.40
CA ALA A 223 20.17 -10.96 3.73
C ALA A 223 20.64 -9.87 4.71
N GLN A 224 20.05 -9.82 5.92
CA GLN A 224 20.48 -8.88 6.96
C GLN A 224 21.90 -9.16 7.43
N GLU A 225 22.27 -10.44 7.63
CA GLU A 225 23.63 -10.84 7.99
C GLU A 225 24.64 -10.40 6.91
N LEU A 226 24.36 -10.68 5.64
CA LEU A 226 25.19 -10.25 4.51
C LEU A 226 25.30 -8.72 4.41
N CYS A 227 24.21 -8.00 4.62
CA CYS A 227 24.27 -6.55 4.67
C CYS A 227 25.22 -6.04 5.74
N LYS A 228 25.15 -6.60 6.95
CA LYS A 228 26.05 -6.28 8.06
C LYS A 228 27.51 -6.61 7.74
N GLU A 229 27.78 -7.78 7.17
CA GLU A 229 29.12 -8.24 6.77
C GLU A 229 29.74 -7.31 5.70
N HIS A 230 28.96 -6.87 4.76
CA HIS A 230 29.43 -6.00 3.67
C HIS A 230 29.28 -4.50 3.95
N GLY A 231 28.78 -4.10 5.14
CA GLY A 231 28.60 -2.70 5.54
C GLY A 231 27.53 -1.98 4.70
N THR A 232 26.49 -2.68 4.29
CA THR A 232 25.30 -2.18 3.60
C THR A 232 24.19 -2.00 4.63
N LEU A 233 23.41 -0.93 4.56
CA LEU A 233 22.27 -0.73 5.46
C LEU A 233 21.07 -1.57 5.02
N PHE A 234 20.43 -2.22 5.98
CA PHE A 234 19.20 -2.99 5.77
C PHE A 234 18.00 -2.10 6.04
N VAL A 235 17.19 -1.82 5.01
CA VAL A 235 16.07 -0.88 5.04
C VAL A 235 14.76 -1.63 4.85
N CYS A 236 13.85 -1.53 5.83
CA CYS A 236 12.50 -2.07 5.73
C CYS A 236 11.49 -0.97 5.40
N ASP A 237 10.85 -1.11 4.25
CA ASP A 237 9.70 -0.30 3.86
C ASP A 237 8.43 -0.84 4.54
N GLU A 238 8.06 -0.21 5.66
CA GLU A 238 6.89 -0.53 6.47
C GLU A 238 5.66 0.35 6.13
N ILE A 239 5.71 1.08 5.03
CA ILE A 239 4.65 2.01 4.60
C ILE A 239 3.30 1.29 4.47
N GLN A 240 3.29 0.04 3.99
CA GLN A 240 2.06 -0.74 3.88
C GLN A 240 1.92 -1.82 4.96
N THR A 241 3.01 -2.34 5.48
CA THR A 241 3.07 -3.50 6.38
C THR A 241 3.04 -3.12 7.85
N GLY A 242 3.42 -1.89 8.18
CA GLY A 242 3.49 -1.39 9.55
C GLY A 242 2.14 -1.09 10.19
N LEU A 243 2.21 -0.66 11.45
CA LEU A 243 1.08 -0.18 12.23
C LEU A 243 -0.07 -1.19 12.32
N GLY A 244 0.29 -2.43 12.66
CA GLY A 244 -0.65 -3.52 12.95
C GLY A 244 -1.12 -4.32 11.73
N ARG A 245 -0.87 -3.88 10.49
CA ARG A 245 -1.42 -4.48 9.28
C ARG A 245 -1.16 -5.98 9.16
N THR A 246 0.03 -6.42 9.54
CA THR A 246 0.45 -7.83 9.41
C THR A 246 0.15 -8.70 10.64
N GLY A 247 -0.54 -8.14 11.66
CA GLY A 247 -0.75 -8.82 12.94
C GLY A 247 0.45 -8.73 13.89
N ARG A 248 1.41 -7.87 13.57
CA ARG A 248 2.50 -7.36 14.40
C ARG A 248 2.53 -5.85 14.26
N MET A 249 3.16 -5.13 15.20
CA MET A 249 3.26 -3.67 15.10
C MET A 249 3.99 -3.29 13.81
N PHE A 250 5.09 -3.98 13.48
CA PHE A 250 5.82 -3.86 12.23
C PHE A 250 5.98 -5.22 11.54
N GLY A 251 5.97 -5.22 10.22
CA GLY A 251 6.06 -6.44 9.42
C GLY A 251 7.39 -7.18 9.58
N PHE A 252 8.51 -6.47 9.76
CA PHE A 252 9.83 -7.08 9.96
C PHE A 252 9.92 -7.97 11.22
N GLU A 253 9.06 -7.77 12.21
CA GLU A 253 9.01 -8.57 13.44
C GLU A 253 8.69 -10.05 13.20
N HIS A 254 8.04 -10.38 12.08
CA HIS A 254 7.74 -11.76 11.73
C HIS A 254 9.00 -12.61 11.47
N TRP A 255 10.11 -11.96 11.17
CA TRP A 255 11.40 -12.62 10.90
C TRP A 255 12.46 -12.26 11.92
N ASN A 256 12.10 -11.58 13.03
CA ASN A 256 13.02 -11.09 14.07
C ASN A 256 14.17 -10.27 13.47
N LEU A 257 13.88 -9.41 12.50
CA LEU A 257 14.88 -8.56 11.87
C LEU A 257 15.21 -7.33 12.72
N GLU A 258 16.41 -6.82 12.55
CA GLU A 258 16.93 -5.60 13.17
C GLU A 258 17.30 -4.57 12.07
N PRO A 259 16.33 -3.95 11.40
CA PRO A 259 16.61 -3.01 10.32
C PRO A 259 17.38 -1.78 10.82
N ASP A 260 18.22 -1.22 9.96
CA ASP A 260 18.92 0.05 10.20
C ASP A 260 18.02 1.26 10.03
N ILE A 261 17.05 1.15 9.11
CA ILE A 261 16.07 2.18 8.78
C ILE A 261 14.72 1.51 8.51
N ILE A 262 13.65 2.11 9.04
CA ILE A 262 12.28 1.80 8.61
C ILE A 262 11.60 3.04 8.07
N THR A 263 10.68 2.88 7.11
CA THR A 263 9.85 3.96 6.60
C THR A 263 8.38 3.72 6.92
N LEU A 264 7.67 4.77 7.34
CA LEU A 264 6.27 4.74 7.71
C LEU A 264 5.48 5.80 6.94
N ALA A 265 4.22 5.52 6.63
CA ALA A 265 3.26 6.49 6.09
C ALA A 265 1.83 5.90 6.18
N LYS A 266 0.99 6.16 5.18
CA LYS A 266 -0.37 5.62 5.05
C LYS A 266 -1.18 5.74 6.33
N SER A 267 -1.29 4.66 7.12
CA SER A 267 -2.09 4.63 8.35
C SER A 267 -1.51 5.43 9.51
N LEU A 268 -0.31 6.00 9.37
CA LEU A 268 0.34 6.77 10.44
C LEU A 268 -0.53 7.91 10.96
N SER A 269 -1.36 8.53 10.11
CA SER A 269 -2.30 9.59 10.50
C SER A 269 -3.76 9.15 10.59
N GLY A 270 -4.02 7.84 10.64
CA GLY A 270 -5.41 7.34 10.62
C GLY A 270 -6.18 7.64 9.33
N GLY A 271 -5.48 8.06 8.27
CA GLY A 271 -6.05 8.34 6.95
C GLY A 271 -6.59 9.75 6.74
N TYR A 272 -6.36 10.67 7.67
CA TYR A 272 -6.89 12.04 7.56
C TYR A 272 -5.94 13.03 6.91
N VAL A 273 -4.68 13.00 7.29
CA VAL A 273 -3.69 14.01 6.87
C VAL A 273 -2.45 13.30 6.31
N PRO A 274 -1.88 13.81 5.21
CA PRO A 274 -0.61 13.28 4.71
C PRO A 274 0.46 13.30 5.82
N CYS A 275 1.09 12.14 6.08
CA CYS A 275 2.13 11.97 7.06
C CYS A 275 3.04 10.81 6.65
N GLY A 276 4.34 10.99 6.84
CA GLY A 276 5.34 9.95 6.67
C GLY A 276 6.47 10.12 7.68
N ALA A 277 7.23 9.06 7.90
CA ALA A 277 8.37 9.11 8.80
C ALA A 277 9.47 8.14 8.35
N ILE A 278 10.70 8.51 8.68
CA ILE A 278 11.89 7.67 8.61
C ILE A 278 12.32 7.45 10.05
N VAL A 279 12.37 6.22 10.51
CA VAL A 279 12.92 5.87 11.82
C VAL A 279 14.24 5.15 11.61
N THR A 280 15.29 5.56 12.29
CA THR A 280 16.63 5.07 12.05
C THR A 280 17.48 5.12 13.31
N ARG A 281 18.67 4.54 13.24
CA ARG A 281 19.68 4.69 14.29
C ARG A 281 20.17 6.15 14.33
N ARG A 282 20.39 6.66 15.51
CA ARG A 282 20.90 8.03 15.72
C ARG A 282 22.23 8.27 15.01
N GLU A 283 23.10 7.30 14.97
CA GLU A 283 24.38 7.41 14.26
C GLU A 283 24.22 7.63 12.75
N ILE A 284 23.23 6.98 12.09
CA ILE A 284 22.89 7.18 10.68
C ILE A 284 22.29 8.58 10.49
N TYR A 285 21.39 8.97 11.37
CA TYR A 285 20.77 10.30 11.38
C TYR A 285 21.82 11.41 11.49
N GLN A 286 22.78 11.28 12.41
CA GLN A 286 23.85 12.24 12.64
C GLN A 286 24.84 12.34 11.48
N LYS A 287 25.02 11.32 10.66
CA LYS A 287 25.83 11.42 9.43
C LYS A 287 25.22 12.40 8.41
N THR A 288 23.91 12.50 8.36
CA THR A 288 23.20 13.47 7.51
C THR A 288 23.23 14.87 8.10
N PHE A 289 22.90 15.00 9.38
CA PHE A 289 22.81 16.26 10.12
C PHE A 289 24.07 16.48 11.00
N SER A 290 25.23 16.36 10.39
CA SER A 290 26.53 16.20 11.09
C SER A 290 27.09 17.50 11.70
N ARG A 291 26.61 18.65 11.30
CA ARG A 291 27.09 19.97 11.74
C ARG A 291 25.94 20.99 11.69
N MET A 292 26.10 22.13 12.35
CA MET A 292 25.07 23.16 12.40
C MET A 292 24.70 23.73 11.02
N ASP A 293 25.67 23.91 10.13
CA ASP A 293 25.45 24.34 8.75
C ASP A 293 24.75 23.24 7.87
N ARG A 294 24.56 22.06 8.40
CA ARG A 294 23.85 20.95 7.76
C ARG A 294 22.53 20.60 8.43
N CYS A 295 22.07 21.37 9.41
CA CYS A 295 20.85 21.02 10.18
C CYS A 295 19.55 21.02 9.35
N VAL A 296 19.56 21.57 8.13
CA VAL A 296 18.42 21.62 7.21
C VAL A 296 18.72 21.06 5.80
N VAL A 297 19.81 20.29 5.63
CA VAL A 297 20.18 19.71 4.32
C VAL A 297 19.17 18.68 3.78
N HIS A 298 18.32 18.21 4.65
CA HIS A 298 17.12 17.43 4.33
C HIS A 298 15.97 17.96 5.20
N SER A 299 14.95 18.49 4.55
CA SER A 299 13.79 19.10 5.24
C SER A 299 12.55 19.00 4.36
N THR A 300 11.40 19.08 4.99
CA THR A 300 10.11 19.21 4.32
C THR A 300 9.32 20.33 5.02
N THR A 301 8.63 21.19 4.25
CA THR A 301 7.92 22.33 4.84
C THR A 301 6.86 21.89 5.84
N PHE A 302 6.05 20.88 5.51
CA PHE A 302 4.91 20.46 6.33
C PHE A 302 5.11 19.14 7.08
N GLY A 303 6.30 18.55 7.07
CA GLY A 303 6.53 17.23 7.68
C GLY A 303 6.22 17.15 9.17
N ARG A 304 6.29 18.26 9.90
CA ARG A 304 6.01 18.34 11.34
C ARG A 304 4.79 19.18 11.66
N ASN A 305 3.83 19.32 10.74
CA ASN A 305 2.63 20.12 10.99
C ASN A 305 1.78 19.52 12.12
N ASN A 306 1.19 20.40 12.92
CA ASN A 306 0.47 20.00 14.14
C ASN A 306 -0.71 19.04 13.87
N LEU A 307 -1.44 19.22 12.76
CA LEU A 307 -2.56 18.34 12.41
C LEU A 307 -2.08 16.89 12.17
N ALA A 308 -1.03 16.71 11.38
CA ALA A 308 -0.50 15.38 11.11
C ALA A 308 0.06 14.72 12.37
N MET A 309 0.74 15.49 13.23
CA MET A 309 1.30 14.98 14.47
C MET A 309 0.20 14.55 15.45
N ALA A 310 -0.85 15.34 15.61
CA ALA A 310 -2.00 15.00 16.46
C ALA A 310 -2.76 13.77 15.91
N CYS A 311 -2.99 13.72 14.60
CA CYS A 311 -3.61 12.55 13.96
C CYS A 311 -2.77 11.28 14.18
N GLY A 312 -1.43 11.39 14.07
CA GLY A 312 -0.51 10.28 14.32
C GLY A 312 -0.58 9.78 15.76
N LEU A 313 -0.55 10.67 16.73
CA LEU A 313 -0.71 10.33 18.15
C LEU A 313 -2.03 9.61 18.41
N ALA A 314 -3.14 10.19 17.95
CA ALA A 314 -4.47 9.62 18.11
C ALA A 314 -4.60 8.25 17.41
N SER A 315 -3.98 8.09 16.25
CA SER A 315 -4.00 6.81 15.51
C SER A 315 -3.25 5.71 16.24
N LEU A 316 -2.10 6.01 16.84
CA LEU A 316 -1.34 5.05 17.64
C LEU A 316 -2.09 4.65 18.92
N GLU A 317 -2.73 5.59 19.57
CA GLU A 317 -3.57 5.33 20.75
C GLU A 317 -4.71 4.37 20.41
N VAL A 318 -5.44 4.62 19.32
CA VAL A 318 -6.53 3.73 18.87
C VAL A 318 -6.01 2.32 18.57
N ILE A 319 -4.83 2.21 17.93
CA ILE A 319 -4.24 0.89 17.62
C ILE A 319 -4.02 0.08 18.89
N ASP A 320 -3.51 0.71 19.96
CA ASP A 320 -3.22 0.05 21.23
C ASP A 320 -4.50 -0.21 22.04
N ASP A 321 -5.34 0.81 22.24
CA ASP A 321 -6.55 0.73 23.07
C ASP A 321 -7.55 -0.30 22.56
N GLU A 322 -7.73 -0.36 21.23
CA GLU A 322 -8.64 -1.29 20.60
C GLU A 322 -7.96 -2.63 20.24
N LYS A 323 -6.69 -2.83 20.61
CA LYS A 323 -5.91 -4.05 20.39
C LYS A 323 -5.94 -4.48 18.91
N LEU A 324 -5.75 -3.53 18.01
CA LEU A 324 -5.92 -3.75 16.58
C LEU A 324 -4.82 -4.63 15.98
N VAL A 325 -3.65 -4.70 16.59
CA VAL A 325 -2.57 -5.62 16.18
C VAL A 325 -3.02 -7.07 16.38
N GLU A 326 -3.53 -7.40 17.54
CA GLU A 326 -4.04 -8.73 17.88
C GLU A 326 -5.27 -9.09 17.05
N ASN A 327 -6.17 -8.12 16.85
CA ASN A 327 -7.33 -8.33 15.99
C ASN A 327 -6.94 -8.62 14.55
N SER A 328 -5.95 -7.90 14.02
CA SER A 328 -5.40 -8.15 12.69
C SER A 328 -4.83 -9.55 12.55
N ALA A 329 -4.09 -10.03 13.56
CA ALA A 329 -3.58 -11.40 13.58
C ALA A 329 -4.72 -12.43 13.58
N ARG A 330 -5.69 -12.27 14.47
CA ARG A 330 -6.84 -13.18 14.65
C ARG A 330 -7.75 -13.21 13.42
N MET A 331 -8.19 -12.04 12.96
CA MET A 331 -9.10 -11.95 11.80
C MET A 331 -8.39 -12.34 10.50
N GLY A 332 -7.10 -12.02 10.37
CA GLY A 332 -6.30 -12.42 9.22
C GLY A 332 -6.15 -13.93 9.13
N ALA A 333 -5.87 -14.60 10.23
CA ALA A 333 -5.80 -16.07 10.28
C ALA A 333 -7.15 -16.71 9.91
N LEU A 334 -8.26 -16.25 10.52
CA LEU A 334 -9.61 -16.73 10.22
C LEU A 334 -9.98 -16.53 8.74
N LEU A 335 -9.69 -15.36 8.19
CA LEU A 335 -10.02 -15.03 6.81
C LEU A 335 -9.21 -15.88 5.82
N MET A 336 -7.91 -16.07 6.06
CA MET A 336 -7.08 -16.96 5.23
C MET A 336 -7.54 -18.41 5.30
N GLU A 337 -7.84 -18.94 6.49
CA GLU A 337 -8.37 -20.29 6.67
C GLU A 337 -9.68 -20.51 5.89
N ARG A 338 -10.64 -19.60 6.05
CA ARG A 338 -11.94 -19.68 5.39
C ARG A 338 -11.84 -19.59 3.86
N ILE A 339 -10.98 -18.70 3.34
CA ILE A 339 -10.76 -18.59 1.89
C ILE A 339 -10.01 -19.82 1.36
N ASP A 340 -9.00 -20.31 2.09
CA ASP A 340 -8.24 -21.50 1.66
C ASP A 340 -9.13 -22.74 1.60
N ALA A 341 -10.10 -22.87 2.51
CA ALA A 341 -11.10 -23.94 2.47
C ALA A 341 -11.94 -23.96 1.18
N LEU A 342 -12.13 -22.79 0.52
CA LEU A 342 -12.85 -22.70 -0.75
C LEU A 342 -12.10 -23.37 -1.91
N ARG A 343 -10.81 -23.67 -1.79
CA ARG A 343 -10.04 -24.41 -2.79
C ARG A 343 -10.60 -25.80 -3.07
N ALA A 344 -11.18 -26.44 -2.07
CA ALA A 344 -11.85 -27.73 -2.25
C ALA A 344 -13.03 -27.66 -3.24
N LYS A 345 -13.68 -26.49 -3.34
CA LYS A 345 -14.83 -26.24 -4.21
C LYS A 345 -14.43 -25.57 -5.54
N HIS A 346 -13.41 -24.73 -5.53
CA HIS A 346 -13.00 -23.89 -6.67
C HIS A 346 -11.57 -24.19 -7.10
N SER A 347 -11.41 -25.06 -8.10
CA SER A 347 -10.14 -25.56 -8.62
C SER A 347 -9.21 -24.50 -9.20
N PHE A 348 -9.71 -23.27 -9.46
CA PHE A 348 -8.90 -22.16 -9.98
C PHE A 348 -8.23 -21.32 -8.89
N ILE A 349 -8.50 -21.52 -7.60
CA ILE A 349 -7.71 -20.92 -6.53
C ILE A 349 -6.40 -21.68 -6.39
N LYS A 350 -5.29 -21.04 -6.70
CA LYS A 350 -3.94 -21.60 -6.61
C LYS A 350 -3.40 -21.56 -5.18
N GLU A 351 -3.44 -20.39 -4.57
CA GLU A 351 -2.80 -20.11 -3.29
C GLU A 351 -3.52 -18.95 -2.57
N VAL A 352 -3.65 -19.08 -1.27
CA VAL A 352 -4.02 -17.98 -0.36
C VAL A 352 -2.81 -17.69 0.50
N ARG A 353 -2.31 -16.45 0.48
CA ARG A 353 -1.10 -16.06 1.22
C ARG A 353 -1.23 -14.66 1.81
N GLY A 354 -0.44 -14.37 2.81
CA GLY A 354 -0.41 -13.08 3.48
C GLY A 354 0.04 -13.18 4.91
N LYS A 355 -0.09 -12.08 5.64
CA LYS A 355 0.14 -11.98 7.09
C LYS A 355 -0.85 -10.99 7.69
N GLY A 356 -1.52 -11.35 8.80
CA GLY A 356 -2.59 -10.53 9.34
C GLY A 356 -3.63 -10.18 8.27
N LEU A 357 -3.98 -8.92 8.16
CA LEU A 357 -5.00 -8.42 7.22
C LEU A 357 -4.41 -7.82 5.93
N ILE A 358 -3.28 -8.34 5.46
CA ILE A 358 -2.77 -8.16 4.10
C ILE A 358 -2.73 -9.52 3.42
N ILE A 359 -3.72 -9.80 2.56
CA ILE A 359 -3.98 -11.13 2.02
C ILE A 359 -4.11 -11.07 0.50
N ALA A 360 -3.54 -12.04 -0.18
CA ALA A 360 -3.65 -12.26 -1.62
C ALA A 360 -4.23 -13.64 -1.91
N ILE A 361 -5.12 -13.67 -2.88
CA ILE A 361 -5.74 -14.88 -3.43
C ILE A 361 -5.30 -14.99 -4.87
N GLU A 362 -4.41 -15.93 -5.15
CA GLU A 362 -3.84 -16.16 -6.48
C GLU A 362 -4.65 -17.22 -7.22
N PHE A 363 -4.94 -16.93 -8.49
CA PHE A 363 -5.64 -17.84 -9.37
C PHE A 363 -4.69 -18.54 -10.35
N HIS A 364 -5.14 -19.67 -10.92
CA HIS A 364 -4.46 -20.40 -11.98
C HIS A 364 -5.45 -21.03 -12.95
N GLU A 365 -4.94 -21.53 -14.08
CA GLU A 365 -5.74 -22.19 -15.10
C GLU A 365 -6.51 -23.37 -14.49
N PRO A 366 -7.87 -23.39 -14.59
CA PRO A 366 -8.69 -24.49 -14.05
C PRO A 366 -8.48 -25.79 -14.81
N THR A 367 -8.77 -26.91 -14.15
CA THR A 367 -8.64 -28.25 -14.73
C THR A 367 -9.81 -28.60 -15.63
N GLU A 368 -10.99 -28.05 -15.37
CA GLU A 368 -12.21 -28.35 -16.12
C GLU A 368 -12.14 -27.75 -17.54
N PHE A 369 -12.34 -28.56 -18.56
CA PHE A 369 -12.14 -28.23 -19.97
C PHE A 369 -12.86 -26.93 -20.42
N LYS A 370 -14.15 -26.79 -20.05
CA LYS A 370 -14.93 -25.59 -20.43
C LYS A 370 -14.37 -24.32 -19.79
N LEU A 371 -14.04 -24.36 -18.50
CA LEU A 371 -13.46 -23.22 -17.78
C LEU A 371 -12.08 -22.87 -18.31
N LYS A 372 -11.28 -23.88 -18.63
CA LYS A 372 -9.96 -23.71 -19.25
C LYS A 372 -10.03 -22.96 -20.59
N MET A 373 -11.05 -23.23 -21.40
CA MET A 373 -11.26 -22.46 -22.65
C MET A 373 -11.54 -20.99 -22.38
N GLY A 374 -12.45 -20.69 -21.44
CA GLY A 374 -12.77 -19.32 -21.05
C GLY A 374 -11.54 -18.61 -20.47
N TRP A 375 -10.82 -19.28 -19.56
CA TRP A 375 -9.57 -18.79 -18.98
C TRP A 375 -8.56 -18.37 -20.05
N LYS A 376 -8.26 -19.27 -21.01
CA LYS A 376 -7.32 -18.98 -22.09
C LYS A 376 -7.76 -17.81 -22.98
N LEU A 377 -9.05 -17.62 -23.17
CA LEU A 377 -9.58 -16.49 -23.94
C LEU A 377 -9.28 -15.17 -23.25
N LEU A 378 -9.49 -15.05 -21.96
CA LEU A 378 -9.18 -13.85 -21.16
C LEU A 378 -7.67 -13.58 -21.14
N HIS A 379 -6.87 -14.59 -20.82
CA HIS A 379 -5.42 -14.48 -20.64
C HIS A 379 -4.62 -14.23 -21.92
N LYS A 380 -5.20 -14.44 -23.11
CA LYS A 380 -4.61 -13.98 -24.38
C LYS A 380 -4.56 -12.45 -24.48
N VAL A 381 -5.44 -11.74 -23.78
CA VAL A 381 -5.54 -10.28 -23.84
C VAL A 381 -4.78 -9.64 -22.69
N ASP A 382 -5.06 -10.07 -21.48
CA ASP A 382 -4.35 -9.63 -20.28
C ASP A 382 -4.49 -10.66 -19.15
N LYS A 383 -3.39 -10.91 -18.42
CA LYS A 383 -3.32 -11.88 -17.33
C LYS A 383 -4.10 -11.47 -16.08
N VAL A 384 -4.51 -10.21 -15.96
CA VAL A 384 -5.23 -9.68 -14.79
C VAL A 384 -6.76 -9.82 -14.92
N LEU A 385 -7.26 -10.16 -16.09
CA LEU A 385 -8.69 -10.02 -16.41
C LEU A 385 -9.60 -10.93 -15.56
N PHE A 386 -9.15 -12.13 -15.18
CA PHE A 386 -9.95 -13.00 -14.34
C PHE A 386 -10.11 -12.41 -12.92
N ALA A 387 -9.02 -12.00 -12.29
CA ALA A 387 -9.07 -11.34 -10.98
C ALA A 387 -9.88 -10.04 -11.04
N GLN A 388 -9.75 -9.25 -12.13
CA GLN A 388 -10.54 -8.03 -12.32
C GLN A 388 -12.05 -8.32 -12.43
N MET A 389 -12.41 -9.38 -13.14
CA MET A 389 -13.81 -9.82 -13.26
C MET A 389 -14.39 -10.21 -11.88
N VAL A 390 -13.63 -10.93 -11.05
CA VAL A 390 -14.02 -11.27 -9.67
C VAL A 390 -14.21 -10.00 -8.84
N VAL A 391 -13.23 -9.09 -8.83
CA VAL A 391 -13.27 -7.83 -8.06
C VAL A 391 -14.47 -6.97 -8.47
N THR A 392 -14.77 -6.87 -9.76
CA THR A 392 -15.93 -6.12 -10.27
C THR A 392 -17.24 -6.71 -9.75
N GLN A 393 -17.37 -8.02 -9.68
CA GLN A 393 -18.58 -8.66 -9.15
C GLN A 393 -18.68 -8.59 -7.63
N MET A 394 -17.58 -8.67 -6.92
CA MET A 394 -17.57 -8.40 -5.48
C MET A 394 -18.16 -7.00 -5.18
N LEU A 395 -17.80 -6.00 -5.97
CA LEU A 395 -18.34 -4.65 -5.80
C LEU A 395 -19.80 -4.54 -6.27
N SER A 396 -20.11 -4.97 -7.51
CA SER A 396 -21.41 -4.69 -8.12
C SER A 396 -22.55 -5.52 -7.52
N LYS A 397 -22.31 -6.78 -7.18
CA LYS A 397 -23.32 -7.70 -6.65
C LYS A 397 -23.37 -7.71 -5.12
N HIS A 398 -22.19 -7.68 -4.48
CA HIS A 398 -22.08 -7.85 -3.02
C HIS A 398 -21.68 -6.57 -2.28
N ARG A 399 -21.40 -5.47 -3.01
CA ARG A 399 -21.00 -4.18 -2.41
C ARG A 399 -19.76 -4.29 -1.53
N ILE A 400 -18.79 -5.08 -1.96
CA ILE A 400 -17.51 -5.27 -1.27
C ILE A 400 -16.39 -4.74 -2.15
N LEU A 401 -15.67 -3.73 -1.65
CA LEU A 401 -14.50 -3.18 -2.32
C LEU A 401 -13.30 -4.10 -2.10
N SER A 402 -12.66 -4.48 -3.17
CA SER A 402 -11.39 -5.19 -3.19
C SER A 402 -10.58 -4.76 -4.41
N GLN A 403 -9.43 -5.34 -4.66
CA GLN A 403 -8.58 -4.94 -5.78
C GLN A 403 -7.79 -6.10 -6.38
N VAL A 404 -7.30 -5.90 -7.60
CA VAL A 404 -6.24 -6.74 -8.16
C VAL A 404 -4.88 -6.32 -7.57
N ALA A 405 -3.98 -7.27 -7.34
CA ALA A 405 -2.74 -7.02 -6.61
C ALA A 405 -1.68 -6.24 -7.40
N GLY A 406 -1.74 -6.24 -8.72
CA GLY A 406 -0.77 -5.57 -9.58
C GLY A 406 -0.90 -5.93 -11.05
N HIS A 407 -0.05 -5.32 -11.87
CA HIS A 407 -0.02 -5.59 -13.31
C HIS A 407 0.44 -7.02 -13.60
N ALA A 408 -0.19 -7.63 -14.61
CA ALA A 408 0.11 -8.99 -15.08
C ALA A 408 0.03 -10.08 -14.00
N MET A 409 -0.73 -9.83 -12.91
CA MET A 409 -0.94 -10.78 -11.82
C MET A 409 -2.42 -11.13 -11.69
N ASP A 410 -2.75 -12.41 -11.77
CA ASP A 410 -4.10 -12.89 -11.57
C ASP A 410 -4.34 -13.15 -10.07
N VAL A 411 -4.32 -12.05 -9.31
CA VAL A 411 -4.36 -12.04 -7.86
C VAL A 411 -5.36 -11.01 -7.36
N VAL A 412 -6.34 -11.44 -6.59
CA VAL A 412 -7.17 -10.54 -5.77
C VAL A 412 -6.44 -10.27 -4.47
N LYS A 413 -6.29 -9.00 -4.13
CA LYS A 413 -5.70 -8.52 -2.89
C LYS A 413 -6.76 -7.88 -2.02
N ILE A 414 -6.76 -8.19 -0.74
CA ILE A 414 -7.64 -7.61 0.26
C ILE A 414 -6.86 -7.01 1.41
N LEU A 415 -7.32 -5.84 1.84
CA LEU A 415 -6.71 -5.00 2.88
C LEU A 415 -7.81 -4.35 3.72
N PRO A 416 -8.67 -5.14 4.43
CA PRO A 416 -9.72 -4.54 5.23
C PRO A 416 -9.14 -3.67 6.37
N PRO A 417 -9.90 -2.73 6.95
CA PRO A 417 -9.53 -2.08 8.21
C PRO A 417 -9.29 -3.12 9.31
N LEU A 418 -8.40 -2.82 10.27
CA LEU A 418 -8.05 -3.75 11.34
C LEU A 418 -9.18 -3.96 12.36
N ILE A 419 -10.19 -3.13 12.30
CA ILE A 419 -11.38 -3.15 13.16
C ILE A 419 -12.44 -4.18 12.75
N ILE A 420 -12.28 -4.89 11.62
CA ILE A 420 -13.27 -5.88 11.18
C ILE A 420 -13.41 -7.00 12.19
N GLY A 421 -14.63 -7.56 12.28
CA GLY A 421 -14.95 -8.73 13.08
C GLY A 421 -15.27 -9.96 12.25
N GLU A 422 -15.69 -11.02 12.92
CA GLU A 422 -16.09 -12.28 12.27
C GLU A 422 -17.25 -12.10 11.30
N ARG A 423 -18.15 -11.17 11.55
CA ARG A 423 -19.26 -10.82 10.67
C ARG A 423 -18.76 -10.36 9.30
N GLU A 424 -17.82 -9.43 9.24
CA GLU A 424 -17.26 -8.91 8.00
C GLU A 424 -16.44 -9.99 7.27
N VAL A 425 -15.76 -10.87 8.01
CA VAL A 425 -15.08 -12.05 7.46
C VAL A 425 -16.08 -12.97 6.78
N GLU A 426 -17.18 -13.34 7.45
CA GLU A 426 -18.23 -14.18 6.88
C GLU A 426 -18.90 -13.53 5.65
N MET A 427 -19.20 -12.23 5.73
CA MET A 427 -19.76 -11.50 4.59
C MET A 427 -18.84 -11.58 3.37
N PHE A 428 -17.52 -11.37 3.57
CA PHE A 428 -16.56 -11.46 2.46
C PHE A 428 -16.48 -12.88 1.89
N VAL A 429 -16.33 -13.90 2.75
CA VAL A 429 -16.14 -15.30 2.32
C VAL A 429 -17.38 -15.81 1.57
N ASN A 430 -18.59 -15.53 2.07
CA ASN A 430 -19.83 -15.94 1.41
C ASN A 430 -20.01 -15.25 0.05
N ALA A 431 -19.74 -13.95 -0.03
CA ALA A 431 -19.78 -13.20 -1.29
C ALA A 431 -18.75 -13.72 -2.29
N PHE A 432 -17.54 -14.01 -1.82
CA PHE A 432 -16.46 -14.53 -2.65
C PHE A 432 -16.78 -15.93 -3.18
N ASP A 433 -17.30 -16.84 -2.33
CA ASP A 433 -17.78 -18.16 -2.75
C ASP A 433 -18.89 -18.09 -3.81
N ASP A 434 -19.85 -17.17 -3.64
CA ASP A 434 -20.94 -16.96 -4.61
C ASP A 434 -20.38 -16.47 -5.96
N VAL A 435 -19.50 -15.46 -5.97
CA VAL A 435 -18.87 -14.95 -7.20
C VAL A 435 -18.08 -16.06 -7.90
N LEU A 436 -17.28 -16.82 -7.16
CA LEU A 436 -16.50 -17.93 -7.73
C LEU A 436 -17.39 -19.06 -8.24
N THR A 437 -18.53 -19.30 -7.61
CA THR A 437 -19.53 -20.28 -8.09
C THR A 437 -20.12 -19.85 -9.44
N GLU A 438 -20.40 -18.55 -9.61
CA GLU A 438 -20.84 -18.00 -10.90
C GLU A 438 -19.72 -18.11 -11.97
N CYS A 439 -18.45 -17.92 -11.60
CA CYS A 439 -17.32 -18.11 -12.52
C CYS A 439 -17.23 -19.54 -13.09
N ARG A 440 -17.77 -20.55 -12.40
CA ARG A 440 -17.81 -21.95 -12.90
C ARG A 440 -18.82 -22.18 -14.03
N LYS A 441 -19.76 -21.26 -14.22
CA LYS A 441 -20.78 -21.35 -15.26
C LYS A 441 -20.25 -20.75 -16.57
N PHE A 442 -19.58 -21.56 -17.40
CA PHE A 442 -19.08 -21.13 -18.71
C PHE A 442 -19.82 -21.87 -19.85
N PRO A 443 -20.32 -21.15 -20.90
CA PRO A 443 -20.47 -19.69 -20.97
C PRO A 443 -21.53 -19.20 -19.98
N GLY A 444 -21.43 -17.93 -19.54
CA GLY A 444 -22.38 -17.34 -18.60
C GLY A 444 -22.10 -15.85 -18.36
N PRO A 445 -22.97 -15.17 -17.60
CA PRO A 445 -22.91 -13.71 -17.41
C PRO A 445 -21.56 -13.20 -16.93
N MET A 446 -20.87 -13.94 -16.07
CA MET A 446 -19.53 -13.59 -15.61
C MET A 446 -18.53 -13.47 -16.75
N TRP A 447 -18.55 -14.41 -17.67
CA TRP A 447 -17.64 -14.44 -18.81
C TRP A 447 -17.98 -13.39 -19.88
N GLU A 448 -19.24 -12.97 -19.97
CA GLU A 448 -19.65 -11.84 -20.82
C GLU A 448 -19.02 -10.53 -20.33
N ILE A 449 -18.92 -10.31 -19.02
CA ILE A 449 -18.21 -9.18 -18.43
C ILE A 449 -16.73 -9.21 -18.81
N GLY A 450 -16.09 -10.39 -18.68
CA GLY A 450 -14.71 -10.59 -19.13
C GLY A 450 -14.53 -10.28 -20.61
N GLN A 451 -15.47 -10.69 -21.48
CA GLN A 451 -15.43 -10.34 -22.90
C GLN A 451 -15.57 -8.83 -23.15
N ASN A 452 -16.36 -8.12 -22.35
CA ASN A 452 -16.46 -6.67 -22.46
C ASN A 452 -15.13 -5.99 -22.12
N PHE A 453 -14.42 -6.46 -21.07
CA PHE A 453 -13.07 -5.99 -20.77
C PHE A 453 -12.10 -6.24 -21.93
N VAL A 454 -12.16 -7.42 -22.54
CA VAL A 454 -11.36 -7.75 -23.75
C VAL A 454 -11.63 -6.77 -24.89
N ARG A 455 -12.90 -6.46 -25.17
CA ARG A 455 -13.26 -5.49 -26.23
C ARG A 455 -12.70 -4.10 -25.94
N HIS A 456 -12.81 -3.62 -24.72
CA HIS A 456 -12.26 -2.32 -24.31
C HIS A 456 -10.74 -2.29 -24.37
N ALA A 457 -10.05 -3.31 -23.89
CA ALA A 457 -8.60 -3.41 -23.95
C ALA A 457 -8.05 -3.43 -25.38
N LEU A 458 -8.71 -4.16 -26.29
CA LEU A 458 -8.34 -4.20 -27.71
C LEU A 458 -8.62 -2.88 -28.42
N GLY A 459 -9.72 -2.19 -28.09
CA GLY A 459 -10.05 -0.86 -28.61
C GLY A 459 -9.02 0.20 -28.20
N SER A 460 -8.58 0.17 -26.95
CA SER A 460 -7.53 1.08 -26.42
C SER A 460 -6.17 0.86 -27.09
N LYS A 461 -5.77 -0.39 -27.34
CA LYS A 461 -4.52 -0.71 -28.05
C LYS A 461 -4.53 -0.22 -29.50
N LYS A 462 -5.68 -0.31 -30.22
CA LYS A 462 -5.80 0.23 -31.58
C LYS A 462 -5.67 1.74 -31.63
N ASN A 463 -6.28 2.45 -30.67
CA ASN A 463 -6.19 3.91 -30.58
C ASN A 463 -4.78 4.39 -30.24
N ALA A 464 -4.06 3.68 -29.36
CA ALA A 464 -2.67 3.99 -29.01
C ALA A 464 -1.69 3.73 -30.19
N GLN A 465 -1.94 2.72 -31.03
CA GLN A 465 -1.17 2.51 -32.25
C GLN A 465 -1.46 3.57 -33.33
N ALA A 466 -2.70 3.99 -33.45
CA ALA A 466 -3.07 5.06 -34.40
C ALA A 466 -2.42 6.40 -34.04
N SER A 467 -2.33 6.74 -32.76
CA SER A 467 -1.66 7.96 -32.29
C SER A 467 -0.14 7.95 -32.44
N LYS A 468 0.50 6.77 -32.43
CA LYS A 468 1.96 6.63 -32.70
C LYS A 468 2.31 6.73 -34.21
N VAL A 469 1.33 6.58 -35.11
CA VAL A 469 1.54 6.68 -36.56
C VAL A 469 1.31 8.13 -37.06
N THR A 470 0.66 8.98 -36.22
CA THR A 470 0.33 10.37 -36.52
C THR A 470 1.21 11.40 -35.78
N ALA A 471 2.19 10.97 -34.98
CA ALA A 471 3.22 11.77 -34.34
C ALA A 471 4.58 11.45 -34.93
#